data_d8a3bb3cbbfbdb0238acecd1825571ca
#
_entry.id   d8a3bb3cbbfbdb0238acecd1825571ca
#
_cell.length_a   1.000
_cell.length_b   1.000
_cell.length_c   1.000
_cell.angle_alpha   90.00
_cell.angle_beta   90.00
_cell.angle_gamma   90.00
#
_symmetry.space_group_name_H-M   'P 1'
#
loop_
_entity.id
_entity.type
_entity.pdbx_description
1 polymer ?
#
loop_
_entity_poly.entity_id
_entity_poly.type
_entity_poly.pdbx_seq_one_letter_code
_entity_poly.pdbx_strand_id
1 'polypeptide(L)'
;MGSDVKIARALISVTDKTGVVDFARTLVDDFGVEIISTGGTARAIEDAGVPVTPIEEFTGYPEMMDGRVKTLHPKVHGALLARRDSEQHMQEAAQHGIKLIDLVVVNLYEFEKTVANPEVTFADAIEHIDIGGPSMLRSAAKNAASVTVISDPADYDAVLAEMRETGGCTTLSTRRRLQVKVYQTTAAYDTAISRWLAAHASDVADTSAKLEISLEKVDDLRYGENPQQKATVYRFAEGCENTASSQFPLVGSEQIQGKPLSYNNYLDADAAWNLVREFDEPACVILKHQNPCGSAVAEDITAAYDRAFACDPKSAFGGIIACNREVPYELVEHFADQNKQFVEVIIAPSYTAEALERMAKRPNLRVLATGGVDHGAQVELRSVDGGMLVQEVDHVTEDPATFTFPTDRKPTDAEMAELEFAWKVCKGVKSNAILVSKGKAGIGMGPGQPNRVDSALLACERAEDFCEREGVEKGGFACASDAFFPFRDNVDVLAAHGVTCIIQPGGSKRDDECVQACNEHGIAMVFTGARHFRH
;
A
#
# COMPACT_ATOMS: atom_id res chain seq x y z
N MET A 1 14.27 37.88 13.56
CA MET A 1 14.12 37.58 12.12
C MET A 1 15.44 36.97 11.69
N GLY A 2 15.43 35.71 11.18
CA GLY A 2 16.66 35.08 10.66
C GLY A 2 17.09 35.80 9.39
N SER A 3 18.35 36.17 9.27
CA SER A 3 18.88 36.80 8.08
C SER A 3 18.95 35.82 6.90
N ASP A 4 18.73 36.32 5.70
CA ASP A 4 19.01 35.60 4.47
C ASP A 4 20.50 35.27 4.41
N VAL A 5 20.84 34.10 3.85
CA VAL A 5 22.23 33.66 3.73
C VAL A 5 22.63 33.67 2.27
N LYS A 6 23.65 34.47 1.95
CA LYS A 6 24.22 34.49 0.60
C LYS A 6 25.05 33.23 0.36
N ILE A 7 24.82 32.60 -0.78
CA ILE A 7 25.58 31.44 -1.21
C ILE A 7 26.82 31.91 -1.96
N ALA A 8 27.99 31.69 -1.40
CA ALA A 8 29.27 31.99 -2.03
C ALA A 8 30.08 30.72 -2.35
N ARG A 9 29.82 29.63 -1.63
CA ARG A 9 30.50 28.34 -1.84
C ARG A 9 29.56 27.18 -1.63
N ALA A 10 29.54 26.23 -2.58
CA ALA A 10 28.75 25.02 -2.55
C ALA A 10 29.61 23.76 -2.55
N LEU A 11 29.26 22.79 -1.73
CA LEU A 11 29.80 21.43 -1.79
C LEU A 11 28.74 20.52 -2.45
N ILE A 12 29.09 19.93 -3.58
CA ILE A 12 28.19 19.06 -4.36
C ILE A 12 28.79 17.67 -4.46
N SER A 13 28.07 16.67 -3.95
CA SER A 13 28.47 15.26 -3.98
C SER A 13 27.22 14.38 -4.09
N VAL A 14 26.90 13.93 -5.30
CA VAL A 14 25.64 13.25 -5.60
C VAL A 14 25.87 11.90 -6.29
N THR A 15 25.05 10.92 -5.95
CA THR A 15 24.96 9.63 -6.64
C THR A 15 24.03 9.75 -7.85
N ASP A 16 22.80 10.18 -7.62
CA ASP A 16 21.89 10.61 -8.69
C ASP A 16 22.31 11.99 -9.22
N LYS A 17 22.74 12.00 -10.48
CA LYS A 17 23.27 13.19 -11.17
C LYS A 17 22.21 13.95 -11.97
N THR A 18 20.93 13.62 -11.81
CA THR A 18 19.83 14.30 -12.50
C THR A 18 19.88 15.80 -12.23
N GLY A 19 20.01 16.58 -13.30
CA GLY A 19 20.01 18.06 -13.27
C GLY A 19 21.20 18.73 -12.57
N VAL A 20 22.17 17.97 -11.99
CA VAL A 20 23.24 18.53 -11.17
C VAL A 20 24.19 19.43 -11.95
N VAL A 21 24.45 19.12 -13.24
CA VAL A 21 25.35 19.91 -14.09
C VAL A 21 24.74 21.28 -14.40
N ASP A 22 23.47 21.33 -14.76
CA ASP A 22 22.76 22.57 -15.05
C ASP A 22 22.60 23.42 -13.78
N PHE A 23 22.34 22.77 -12.64
CA PHE A 23 22.30 23.40 -11.34
C PHE A 23 23.66 24.04 -10.98
N ALA A 24 24.76 23.29 -11.09
CA ALA A 24 26.11 23.78 -10.83
C ALA A 24 26.51 24.93 -11.78
N ARG A 25 26.18 24.81 -13.07
CA ARG A 25 26.40 25.87 -14.07
C ARG A 25 25.68 27.16 -13.69
N THR A 26 24.40 27.07 -13.33
CA THR A 26 23.62 28.21 -12.87
C THR A 26 24.21 28.87 -11.62
N LEU A 27 24.67 28.08 -10.66
CA LEU A 27 25.34 28.60 -9.47
C LEU A 27 26.60 29.38 -9.80
N VAL A 28 27.40 28.92 -10.76
CA VAL A 28 28.63 29.61 -11.19
C VAL A 28 28.30 30.83 -12.03
N ASP A 29 27.51 30.68 -13.12
CA ASP A 29 27.32 31.71 -14.15
C ASP A 29 26.43 32.85 -13.63
N ASP A 30 25.34 32.56 -12.93
CA ASP A 30 24.38 33.57 -12.47
C ASP A 30 24.78 34.19 -11.12
N PHE A 31 25.49 33.43 -10.25
CA PHE A 31 25.73 33.87 -8.88
C PHE A 31 27.19 33.91 -8.47
N GLY A 32 28.12 33.40 -9.27
CA GLY A 32 29.57 33.39 -8.96
C GLY A 32 29.94 32.47 -7.82
N VAL A 33 29.19 31.38 -7.60
CA VAL A 33 29.41 30.43 -6.51
C VAL A 33 30.61 29.54 -6.82
N GLU A 34 31.56 29.41 -5.86
CA GLU A 34 32.66 28.46 -5.93
C GLU A 34 32.10 27.03 -5.68
N ILE A 35 32.35 26.10 -6.59
CA ILE A 35 31.92 24.72 -6.46
C ILE A 35 33.05 23.85 -5.94
N ILE A 36 32.81 23.11 -4.87
CA ILE A 36 33.65 22.02 -4.37
C ILE A 36 32.93 20.71 -4.66
N SER A 37 33.64 19.68 -5.14
CA SER A 37 32.98 18.42 -5.43
C SER A 37 33.90 17.21 -5.24
N THR A 38 33.30 16.01 -5.28
CA THR A 38 34.01 14.74 -5.04
C THR A 38 33.87 13.79 -6.24
N GLY A 39 34.91 13.01 -6.49
CA GLY A 39 34.91 11.82 -7.36
C GLY A 39 34.15 11.98 -8.68
N GLY A 40 33.16 11.13 -8.89
CA GLY A 40 32.37 11.10 -10.12
C GLY A 40 31.47 12.32 -10.35
N THR A 41 31.07 13.03 -9.28
CA THR A 41 30.31 14.28 -9.41
C THR A 41 31.21 15.41 -9.89
N ALA A 42 32.44 15.51 -9.35
CA ALA A 42 33.43 16.49 -9.79
C ALA A 42 33.72 16.35 -11.28
N ARG A 43 33.98 15.11 -11.73
CA ARG A 43 34.24 14.81 -13.15
C ARG A 43 33.07 15.22 -14.04
N ALA A 44 31.84 14.88 -13.66
CA ALA A 44 30.65 15.22 -14.46
C ALA A 44 30.46 16.74 -14.60
N ILE A 45 30.77 17.53 -13.59
CA ILE A 45 30.71 19.00 -13.60
C ILE A 45 31.85 19.55 -14.45
N GLU A 46 33.08 19.03 -14.28
CA GLU A 46 34.28 19.48 -15.00
C GLU A 46 34.19 19.15 -16.50
N ASP A 47 33.76 17.93 -16.87
CA ASP A 47 33.56 17.50 -18.28
C ASP A 47 32.54 18.38 -19.00
N ALA A 48 31.60 18.97 -18.27
CA ALA A 48 30.64 19.93 -18.80
C ALA A 48 31.20 21.38 -18.90
N GLY A 49 32.46 21.58 -18.55
CA GLY A 49 33.14 22.87 -18.63
C GLY A 49 32.78 23.84 -17.49
N VAL A 50 32.23 23.37 -16.40
CA VAL A 50 31.93 24.20 -15.20
C VAL A 50 33.12 24.10 -14.23
N PRO A 51 33.68 25.26 -13.76
CA PRO A 51 34.78 25.25 -12.79
C PRO A 51 34.40 24.53 -11.50
N VAL A 52 35.27 23.62 -11.08
CA VAL A 52 35.10 22.85 -9.83
C VAL A 52 36.44 22.68 -9.11
N THR A 53 36.43 22.80 -7.79
CA THR A 53 37.57 22.52 -6.93
C THR A 53 37.43 21.10 -6.38
N PRO A 54 38.35 20.19 -6.63
CA PRO A 54 38.34 18.86 -6.03
C PRO A 54 38.41 18.94 -4.50
N ILE A 55 37.72 18.01 -3.82
CA ILE A 55 37.69 18.01 -2.34
C ILE A 55 39.08 17.84 -1.72
N GLU A 56 39.98 17.10 -2.36
CA GLU A 56 41.36 16.89 -1.95
C GLU A 56 42.16 18.20 -1.94
N GLU A 57 41.93 19.07 -2.90
CA GLU A 57 42.53 20.39 -2.97
C GLU A 57 41.95 21.29 -1.88
N PHE A 58 40.64 21.26 -1.66
CA PHE A 58 40.00 22.03 -0.60
C PHE A 58 40.46 21.64 0.81
N THR A 59 40.57 20.34 1.08
CA THR A 59 41.01 19.83 2.39
C THR A 59 42.53 19.88 2.55
N GLY A 60 43.29 19.78 1.45
CA GLY A 60 44.72 19.54 1.42
C GLY A 60 45.08 18.10 1.86
N TYR A 61 44.14 17.17 1.76
CA TYR A 61 44.32 15.79 2.22
C TYR A 61 43.81 14.81 1.14
N PRO A 62 44.59 13.77 0.81
CA PRO A 62 44.21 12.80 -0.21
C PRO A 62 43.09 11.90 0.27
N GLU A 63 42.32 11.36 -0.68
CA GLU A 63 41.39 10.25 -0.47
C GLU A 63 42.14 9.02 0.06
N MET A 64 41.55 8.28 1.01
CA MET A 64 42.14 7.10 1.63
C MET A 64 41.14 5.94 1.71
N MET A 65 41.69 4.71 1.88
CA MET A 65 40.90 3.50 2.11
C MET A 65 39.84 3.28 1.01
N ASP A 66 40.31 3.35 -0.25
CA ASP A 66 39.46 3.17 -1.45
C ASP A 66 38.22 4.09 -1.49
N GLY A 67 38.37 5.31 -0.96
CA GLY A 67 37.30 6.33 -0.96
C GLY A 67 36.42 6.36 0.29
N ARG A 68 36.59 5.43 1.23
CA ARG A 68 35.82 5.41 2.48
C ARG A 68 36.06 6.66 3.35
N VAL A 69 37.26 7.26 3.27
CA VAL A 69 37.62 8.50 3.95
C VAL A 69 37.99 9.57 2.94
N LYS A 70 37.06 10.47 2.65
CA LYS A 70 37.17 11.55 1.67
C LYS A 70 36.64 12.87 2.22
N THR A 71 35.40 12.90 2.67
CA THR A 71 34.70 14.08 3.19
C THR A 71 34.68 14.14 4.72
N LEU A 72 35.03 13.05 5.42
CA LEU A 72 35.12 13.01 6.88
C LEU A 72 36.40 13.74 7.35
N HIS A 73 36.42 15.06 7.18
CA HIS A 73 37.58 15.89 7.45
C HIS A 73 37.19 17.13 8.25
N PRO A 74 38.01 17.58 9.26
CA PRO A 74 37.70 18.76 10.05
C PRO A 74 37.47 20.04 9.26
N LYS A 75 38.15 20.23 8.13
CA LYS A 75 37.88 21.38 7.24
C LYS A 75 36.50 21.35 6.59
N VAL A 76 35.99 20.16 6.26
CA VAL A 76 34.63 20.01 5.69
C VAL A 76 33.59 20.24 6.79
N HIS A 77 33.66 19.45 7.85
CA HIS A 77 32.63 19.53 8.91
C HIS A 77 32.74 20.85 9.71
N GLY A 78 33.95 21.40 9.91
CA GLY A 78 34.10 22.71 10.48
C GLY A 78 33.47 23.82 9.62
N ALA A 79 33.61 23.73 8.28
CA ALA A 79 33.00 24.68 7.36
C ALA A 79 31.45 24.65 7.39
N LEU A 80 30.86 23.48 7.67
CA LEU A 80 29.42 23.28 7.79
C LEU A 80 28.87 23.62 9.18
N LEU A 81 29.59 23.28 10.25
CA LEU A 81 29.13 23.39 11.64
C LEU A 81 29.47 24.72 12.30
N ALA A 82 30.39 25.52 11.75
CA ALA A 82 30.75 26.80 12.33
C ALA A 82 29.54 27.74 12.40
N ARG A 83 29.19 28.14 13.62
CA ARG A 83 28.15 29.13 13.88
C ARG A 83 28.66 30.52 13.50
N ARG A 84 28.04 31.13 12.48
CA ARG A 84 28.50 32.43 11.94
C ARG A 84 28.19 33.63 12.86
N ASP A 85 27.25 33.41 13.81
CA ASP A 85 26.90 34.37 14.85
C ASP A 85 27.82 34.27 16.11
N SER A 86 28.75 33.31 16.11
CA SER A 86 29.73 33.12 17.20
C SER A 86 31.11 33.64 16.79
N GLU A 87 31.57 34.70 17.44
CA GLU A 87 32.89 35.26 17.18
C GLU A 87 34.00 34.23 17.44
N GLN A 88 33.87 33.43 18.52
CA GLN A 88 34.80 32.35 18.82
C GLN A 88 34.91 31.34 17.67
N HIS A 89 33.78 30.85 17.13
CA HIS A 89 33.81 29.91 16.02
C HIS A 89 34.44 30.51 14.74
N MET A 90 34.23 31.78 14.51
CA MET A 90 34.83 32.47 13.37
C MET A 90 36.33 32.65 13.53
N GLN A 91 36.83 32.95 14.74
CA GLN A 91 38.25 33.02 15.06
C GLN A 91 38.93 31.64 14.92
N GLU A 92 38.30 30.57 15.44
CA GLU A 92 38.81 29.20 15.32
C GLU A 92 38.84 28.76 13.83
N ALA A 93 37.80 29.05 13.07
CA ALA A 93 37.76 28.74 11.63
C ALA A 93 38.91 29.44 10.88
N ALA A 94 39.14 30.72 11.17
CA ALA A 94 40.24 31.48 10.55
C ALA A 94 41.62 30.93 10.97
N GLN A 95 41.80 30.60 12.26
CA GLN A 95 43.05 30.04 12.80
C GLN A 95 43.42 28.70 12.13
N HIS A 96 42.41 27.87 11.82
CA HIS A 96 42.61 26.56 11.20
C HIS A 96 42.46 26.57 9.67
N GLY A 97 42.34 27.75 9.06
CA GLY A 97 42.19 27.90 7.59
C GLY A 97 40.94 27.24 7.04
N ILE A 98 39.87 27.22 7.83
CA ILE A 98 38.58 26.65 7.41
C ILE A 98 37.82 27.67 6.57
N LYS A 99 37.59 27.35 5.28
CA LYS A 99 36.76 28.14 4.37
C LYS A 99 35.32 27.71 4.53
N LEU A 100 34.40 28.62 4.85
CA LEU A 100 32.98 28.30 5.07
C LEU A 100 32.29 27.79 3.81
N ILE A 101 31.35 26.86 3.97
CA ILE A 101 30.47 26.33 2.93
C ILE A 101 29.07 26.81 3.25
N ASP A 102 28.34 27.32 2.22
CA ASP A 102 27.03 27.95 2.37
C ASP A 102 25.89 27.07 1.85
N LEU A 103 26.22 26.18 0.90
CA LEU A 103 25.31 25.26 0.30
C LEU A 103 25.93 23.84 0.27
N VAL A 104 25.14 22.87 0.65
CA VAL A 104 25.46 21.43 0.50
C VAL A 104 24.43 20.79 -0.40
N VAL A 105 24.87 20.07 -1.41
CA VAL A 105 24.03 19.27 -2.30
C VAL A 105 24.54 17.84 -2.27
N VAL A 106 23.81 16.98 -1.59
CA VAL A 106 24.19 15.58 -1.39
C VAL A 106 22.96 14.71 -1.44
N ASN A 107 22.93 13.72 -2.33
CA ASN A 107 22.03 12.60 -2.21
C ASN A 107 22.83 11.33 -1.89
N LEU A 108 22.20 10.39 -1.20
CA LEU A 108 22.83 9.22 -0.65
C LEU A 108 23.03 8.12 -1.71
N TYR A 109 23.85 7.13 -1.39
CA TYR A 109 23.93 5.91 -2.19
C TYR A 109 22.56 5.23 -2.21
N GLU A 110 22.19 4.67 -3.36
CA GLU A 110 20.89 4.00 -3.56
C GLU A 110 20.92 2.59 -2.97
N PHE A 111 21.04 2.51 -1.64
CA PHE A 111 21.15 1.24 -0.91
C PHE A 111 20.00 0.29 -1.25
N GLU A 112 18.77 0.78 -1.27
CA GLU A 112 17.57 -0.02 -1.57
C GLU A 112 17.62 -0.61 -2.99
N LYS A 113 18.07 0.16 -3.99
CA LYS A 113 18.28 -0.37 -5.35
C LYS A 113 19.40 -1.42 -5.40
N THR A 114 20.46 -1.22 -4.61
CA THR A 114 21.56 -2.18 -4.53
C THR A 114 21.08 -3.52 -3.99
N VAL A 115 20.35 -3.50 -2.87
CA VAL A 115 19.88 -4.72 -2.19
C VAL A 115 18.66 -5.35 -2.86
N ALA A 116 17.98 -4.66 -3.75
CA ALA A 116 16.91 -5.22 -4.60
C ALA A 116 17.46 -6.14 -5.71
N ASN A 117 18.77 -6.10 -5.98
CA ASN A 117 19.41 -7.05 -6.91
C ASN A 117 19.58 -8.41 -6.22
N PRO A 118 18.94 -9.50 -6.72
CA PRO A 118 19.05 -10.84 -6.12
C PRO A 118 20.47 -11.42 -6.09
N GLU A 119 21.38 -10.92 -6.93
CA GLU A 119 22.78 -11.36 -7.00
C GLU A 119 23.71 -10.58 -6.05
N VAL A 120 23.21 -9.60 -5.27
CA VAL A 120 24.03 -8.83 -4.36
C VAL A 120 24.54 -9.70 -3.21
N THR A 121 25.85 -9.64 -2.94
CA THR A 121 26.41 -10.30 -1.77
C THR A 121 26.24 -9.44 -0.51
N PHE A 122 26.27 -10.07 0.68
CA PHE A 122 26.24 -9.35 1.94
C PHE A 122 27.38 -8.32 2.02
N ALA A 123 28.58 -8.68 1.56
CA ALA A 123 29.75 -7.79 1.56
C ALA A 123 29.53 -6.57 0.64
N ASP A 124 28.95 -6.78 -0.55
CA ASP A 124 28.64 -5.68 -1.48
C ASP A 124 27.59 -4.73 -0.89
N ALA A 125 26.56 -5.27 -0.24
CA ALA A 125 25.54 -4.45 0.43
C ALA A 125 26.18 -3.58 1.53
N ILE A 126 27.06 -4.14 2.36
CA ILE A 126 27.79 -3.39 3.40
C ILE A 126 28.65 -2.28 2.78
N GLU A 127 29.33 -2.55 1.67
CA GLU A 127 30.18 -1.54 1.00
C GLU A 127 29.37 -0.37 0.41
N HIS A 128 28.07 -0.60 0.10
CA HIS A 128 27.17 0.43 -0.41
C HIS A 128 26.46 1.24 0.70
N ILE A 129 26.85 1.08 1.97
CA ILE A 129 26.39 1.95 3.05
C ILE A 129 27.17 3.26 3.02
N ASP A 130 26.47 4.36 2.74
CA ASP A 130 27.05 5.71 2.69
C ASP A 130 27.27 6.25 4.11
N ILE A 131 28.53 6.60 4.42
CA ILE A 131 28.91 7.22 5.69
C ILE A 131 29.10 8.74 5.51
N GLY A 132 29.76 9.14 4.43
CA GLY A 132 30.14 10.53 4.18
C GLY A 132 28.93 11.42 3.87
N GLY A 133 28.03 10.94 3.06
CA GLY A 133 26.82 11.66 2.66
C GLY A 133 25.92 12.02 3.85
N PRO A 134 25.45 11.04 4.64
CA PRO A 134 24.67 11.33 5.85
C PRO A 134 25.37 12.26 6.83
N SER A 135 26.69 12.11 6.98
CA SER A 135 27.48 12.97 7.89
C SER A 135 27.49 14.42 7.43
N MET A 136 27.66 14.69 6.14
CA MET A 136 27.61 16.05 5.57
C MET A 136 26.21 16.64 5.66
N LEU A 137 25.18 15.88 5.28
CA LEU A 137 23.77 16.28 5.34
C LEU A 137 23.39 16.70 6.78
N ARG A 138 23.71 15.87 7.76
CA ARG A 138 23.38 16.13 9.17
C ARG A 138 24.15 17.32 9.73
N SER A 139 25.42 17.51 9.34
CA SER A 139 26.23 18.68 9.75
C SER A 139 25.65 19.97 9.20
N ALA A 140 25.31 20.01 7.90
CA ALA A 140 24.69 21.15 7.26
C ALA A 140 23.29 21.45 7.85
N ALA A 141 22.46 20.44 8.00
CA ALA A 141 21.12 20.57 8.56
C ALA A 141 21.14 21.07 10.02
N LYS A 142 22.10 20.63 10.84
CA LYS A 142 22.27 21.15 12.21
C LYS A 142 22.54 22.65 12.25
N ASN A 143 23.16 23.17 11.19
CA ASN A 143 23.51 24.61 11.08
C ASN A 143 22.63 25.33 10.04
N ALA A 144 21.35 24.95 9.90
CA ALA A 144 20.41 25.57 8.95
C ALA A 144 20.23 27.10 9.15
N ALA A 145 20.69 27.66 10.27
CA ALA A 145 20.78 29.10 10.46
C ALA A 145 21.74 29.75 9.44
N SER A 146 22.76 29.01 8.99
CA SER A 146 23.84 29.51 8.14
C SER A 146 24.10 28.71 6.87
N VAL A 147 23.60 27.49 6.76
CA VAL A 147 23.87 26.58 5.64
C VAL A 147 22.56 26.10 5.00
N THR A 148 22.50 26.19 3.69
CA THR A 148 21.43 25.56 2.88
C THR A 148 21.84 24.13 2.57
N VAL A 149 20.89 23.19 2.65
CA VAL A 149 21.18 21.79 2.38
C VAL A 149 20.10 21.20 1.46
N ILE A 150 20.52 20.59 0.35
CA ILE A 150 19.64 19.96 -0.63
C ILE A 150 19.98 18.46 -0.64
N SER A 151 19.00 17.61 -0.40
CA SER A 151 19.13 16.15 -0.44
C SER A 151 18.40 15.50 -1.63
N ASP A 152 17.71 16.28 -2.45
CA ASP A 152 16.86 15.79 -3.54
C ASP A 152 16.94 16.74 -4.74
N PRO A 153 17.20 16.23 -5.97
CA PRO A 153 17.22 17.04 -7.19
C PRO A 153 15.93 17.85 -7.44
N ALA A 154 14.79 17.39 -6.96
CA ALA A 154 13.50 18.09 -7.10
C ALA A 154 13.48 19.48 -6.43
N ASP A 155 14.42 19.76 -5.51
CA ASP A 155 14.52 21.06 -4.84
C ASP A 155 15.39 22.09 -5.61
N TYR A 156 16.11 21.69 -6.66
CA TYR A 156 17.04 22.57 -7.39
C TYR A 156 16.35 23.83 -7.93
N ASP A 157 15.28 23.66 -8.68
CA ASP A 157 14.58 24.78 -9.33
C ASP A 157 14.01 25.77 -8.31
N ALA A 158 13.43 25.26 -7.21
CA ALA A 158 12.87 26.11 -6.16
C ALA A 158 13.95 26.94 -5.46
N VAL A 159 15.13 26.37 -5.19
CA VAL A 159 16.25 27.09 -4.59
C VAL A 159 16.84 28.10 -5.55
N LEU A 160 17.02 27.75 -6.83
CA LEU A 160 17.50 28.69 -7.85
C LEU A 160 16.53 29.86 -8.06
N ALA A 161 15.23 29.61 -8.07
CA ALA A 161 14.21 30.65 -8.17
C ALA A 161 14.30 31.64 -7.00
N GLU A 162 14.39 31.15 -5.77
CA GLU A 162 14.58 31.99 -4.59
C GLU A 162 15.88 32.78 -4.65
N MET A 163 16.98 32.16 -5.08
CA MET A 163 18.28 32.86 -5.22
C MET A 163 18.22 34.00 -6.27
N ARG A 164 17.46 33.84 -7.36
CA ARG A 164 17.24 34.91 -8.35
C ARG A 164 16.46 36.08 -7.73
N GLU A 165 15.44 35.81 -6.95
CA GLU A 165 14.63 36.83 -6.27
C GLU A 165 15.38 37.59 -5.19
N THR A 166 16.30 36.92 -4.51
CA THR A 166 17.02 37.43 -3.31
C THR A 166 18.44 37.87 -3.60
N GLY A 167 18.88 37.88 -4.85
CA GLY A 167 20.24 38.27 -5.24
C GLY A 167 21.32 37.27 -4.77
N GLY A 168 21.03 35.98 -4.84
CA GLY A 168 21.93 34.87 -4.51
C GLY A 168 21.86 34.41 -3.04
N CYS A 169 20.77 34.72 -2.34
CA CYS A 169 20.55 34.30 -0.98
C CYS A 169 19.46 33.21 -0.90
N THR A 170 19.42 32.50 0.24
CA THR A 170 18.31 31.66 0.64
C THR A 170 17.69 32.17 1.94
N THR A 171 16.36 32.06 2.07
CA THR A 171 15.64 32.47 3.28
C THR A 171 15.76 31.44 4.40
N LEU A 172 15.54 31.86 5.64
CA LEU A 172 15.48 30.91 6.78
C LEU A 172 14.33 29.90 6.64
N SER A 173 13.22 30.30 6.00
CA SER A 173 12.07 29.40 5.76
C SER A 173 12.47 28.23 4.87
N THR A 174 13.11 28.50 3.75
CA THR A 174 13.62 27.47 2.83
C THR A 174 14.63 26.57 3.50
N ARG A 175 15.60 27.14 4.23
CA ARG A 175 16.59 26.33 4.95
C ARG A 175 15.98 25.42 5.99
N ARG A 176 14.93 25.86 6.72
CA ARG A 176 14.21 25.02 7.69
C ARG A 176 13.40 23.91 7.00
N ARG A 177 12.75 24.20 5.89
CA ARG A 177 12.05 23.18 5.10
C ARG A 177 13.02 22.09 4.65
N LEU A 178 14.14 22.48 4.08
CA LEU A 178 15.18 21.56 3.64
C LEU A 178 15.85 20.81 4.81
N GLN A 179 16.04 21.46 5.95
CA GLN A 179 16.52 20.84 7.18
C GLN A 179 15.64 19.66 7.61
N VAL A 180 14.32 19.84 7.61
CA VAL A 180 13.37 18.76 7.94
C VAL A 180 13.51 17.60 6.94
N LYS A 181 13.57 17.92 5.65
CA LYS A 181 13.72 16.90 4.59
C LYS A 181 14.99 16.06 4.77
N VAL A 182 16.12 16.68 5.15
CA VAL A 182 17.38 15.95 5.43
C VAL A 182 17.18 14.91 6.52
N TYR A 183 16.55 15.28 7.65
CA TYR A 183 16.36 14.31 8.74
C TYR A 183 15.35 13.21 8.38
N GLN A 184 14.36 13.50 7.55
CA GLN A 184 13.48 12.49 6.98
C GLN A 184 14.25 11.52 6.07
N THR A 185 15.09 12.06 5.16
CA THR A 185 15.92 11.25 4.26
C THR A 185 16.88 10.35 5.02
N THR A 186 17.62 10.90 6.00
CA THR A 186 18.60 10.10 6.76
C THR A 186 17.92 9.06 7.67
N ALA A 187 16.75 9.37 8.22
CA ALA A 187 15.98 8.40 9.01
C ALA A 187 15.48 7.25 8.14
N ALA A 188 14.93 7.53 6.96
CA ALA A 188 14.49 6.50 6.01
C ALA A 188 15.67 5.61 5.57
N TYR A 189 16.82 6.23 5.27
CA TYR A 189 18.04 5.53 4.89
C TYR A 189 18.53 4.56 5.98
N ASP A 190 18.64 5.03 7.22
CA ASP A 190 19.04 4.20 8.36
C ASP A 190 18.03 3.08 8.62
N THR A 191 16.74 3.35 8.44
CA THR A 191 15.67 2.35 8.57
C THR A 191 15.79 1.25 7.51
N ALA A 192 16.04 1.60 6.24
CA ALA A 192 16.25 0.63 5.17
C ALA A 192 17.45 -0.28 5.44
N ILE A 193 18.59 0.29 5.86
CA ILE A 193 19.78 -0.46 6.24
C ILE A 193 19.50 -1.39 7.42
N SER A 194 18.91 -0.86 8.49
CA SER A 194 18.61 -1.62 9.70
C SER A 194 17.71 -2.82 9.42
N ARG A 195 16.67 -2.61 8.61
CA ARG A 195 15.73 -3.65 8.19
C ARG A 195 16.42 -4.74 7.36
N TRP A 196 17.21 -4.33 6.36
CA TRP A 196 17.93 -5.29 5.52
C TRP A 196 18.92 -6.13 6.33
N LEU A 197 19.69 -5.49 7.22
CA LEU A 197 20.60 -6.18 8.11
C LEU A 197 19.89 -7.18 9.04
N ALA A 198 18.75 -6.79 9.60
CA ALA A 198 17.94 -7.66 10.45
C ALA A 198 17.46 -8.92 9.70
N ALA A 199 17.08 -8.78 8.43
CA ALA A 199 16.61 -9.90 7.60
C ALA A 199 17.75 -10.84 7.16
N HIS A 200 19.01 -10.37 7.11
CA HIS A 200 20.15 -11.12 6.57
C HIS A 200 21.19 -11.54 7.62
N ALA A 201 21.05 -11.12 8.86
CA ALA A 201 21.93 -11.49 9.96
C ALA A 201 21.35 -12.68 10.74
N SER A 202 21.61 -13.90 10.26
CA SER A 202 21.09 -15.16 10.84
C SER A 202 21.55 -15.46 12.27
N ASP A 203 22.55 -14.74 12.75
CA ASP A 203 23.18 -14.89 14.08
C ASP A 203 22.74 -13.79 15.09
N VAL A 204 21.91 -12.84 14.68
CA VAL A 204 21.36 -11.80 15.55
C VAL A 204 20.05 -12.28 16.17
N ALA A 205 20.03 -12.39 17.51
CA ALA A 205 18.83 -12.74 18.25
C ALA A 205 17.75 -11.65 18.10
N ASP A 206 16.54 -12.09 17.81
CA ASP A 206 15.27 -11.33 17.81
C ASP A 206 15.37 -9.81 17.57
N THR A 207 15.43 -9.45 16.31
CA THR A 207 15.35 -8.04 15.86
C THR A 207 13.92 -7.51 15.82
N SER A 208 12.92 -8.34 16.16
CA SER A 208 11.48 -8.04 16.10
C SER A 208 10.99 -7.12 17.24
N ALA A 209 11.86 -6.75 18.19
CA ALA A 209 11.50 -5.91 19.34
C ALA A 209 11.00 -4.50 18.98
N LYS A 210 11.26 -4.03 17.75
CA LYS A 210 10.77 -2.74 17.23
C LYS A 210 10.23 -2.93 15.82
N LEU A 211 9.01 -2.47 15.60
CA LEU A 211 8.43 -2.37 14.26
C LEU A 211 8.53 -0.92 13.77
N GLU A 212 9.21 -0.72 12.66
CA GLU A 212 9.29 0.57 11.99
C GLU A 212 8.49 0.52 10.69
N ILE A 213 7.55 1.45 10.53
CA ILE A 213 6.66 1.55 9.36
C ILE A 213 6.94 2.89 8.69
N SER A 214 7.36 2.85 7.44
CA SER A 214 7.53 4.04 6.62
C SER A 214 6.36 4.19 5.66
N LEU A 215 5.70 5.34 5.72
CA LEU A 215 4.54 5.67 4.91
C LEU A 215 4.76 7.02 4.23
N GLU A 216 4.46 7.10 2.94
CA GLU A 216 4.46 8.32 2.15
C GLU A 216 3.04 8.84 1.96
N LYS A 217 2.87 10.15 2.19
CA LYS A 217 1.57 10.80 1.96
C LYS A 217 1.23 10.78 0.48
N VAL A 218 0.02 10.28 0.17
CA VAL A 218 -0.53 10.33 -1.19
C VAL A 218 -1.43 11.55 -1.34
N ASP A 219 -2.45 11.70 -0.46
CA ASP A 219 -3.40 12.83 -0.57
C ASP A 219 -4.09 13.09 0.79
N ASP A 220 -4.62 14.32 0.94
CA ASP A 220 -5.55 14.67 2.01
C ASP A 220 -6.97 14.37 1.56
N LEU A 221 -7.65 13.52 2.31
CA LEU A 221 -9.03 13.16 2.01
C LEU A 221 -9.98 14.26 2.48
N ARG A 222 -11.11 14.39 1.79
CA ARG A 222 -12.12 15.40 2.10
C ARG A 222 -12.58 15.34 3.57
N TYR A 223 -12.72 14.14 4.12
CA TYR A 223 -13.00 13.82 5.53
C TYR A 223 -12.74 12.32 5.75
N GLY A 224 -12.74 11.87 7.01
CA GLY A 224 -12.58 10.47 7.37
C GLY A 224 -13.85 9.65 7.14
N GLU A 225 -14.10 8.68 8.01
CA GLU A 225 -15.34 7.88 7.97
C GLU A 225 -16.57 8.77 8.11
N ASN A 226 -16.44 9.83 8.93
CA ASN A 226 -17.49 10.82 9.17
C ASN A 226 -17.01 12.25 8.82
N PRO A 227 -17.94 13.17 8.46
CA PRO A 227 -17.60 14.52 7.99
C PRO A 227 -16.75 15.36 8.96
N GLN A 228 -16.83 15.11 10.25
CA GLN A 228 -16.07 15.84 11.27
C GLN A 228 -14.65 15.33 11.47
N GLN A 229 -14.29 14.19 10.88
CA GLN A 229 -12.98 13.55 11.02
C GLN A 229 -12.05 14.00 9.88
N LYS A 230 -10.84 14.43 10.22
CA LYS A 230 -9.78 14.64 9.22
C LYS A 230 -9.16 13.29 8.85
N ALA A 231 -8.83 13.12 7.59
CA ALA A 231 -8.18 11.92 7.09
C ALA A 231 -7.18 12.23 5.98
N THR A 232 -6.20 11.35 5.86
CA THR A 232 -5.13 11.40 4.87
C THR A 232 -4.85 9.97 4.43
N VAL A 233 -4.64 9.76 3.15
CA VAL A 233 -4.19 8.47 2.63
C VAL A 233 -2.68 8.47 2.47
N TYR A 234 -2.07 7.39 2.90
CA TYR A 234 -0.65 7.11 2.76
C TYR A 234 -0.46 5.80 2.01
N ARG A 235 0.66 5.67 1.31
CA ARG A 235 1.14 4.40 0.76
C ARG A 235 2.37 3.95 1.54
N PHE A 236 2.66 2.67 1.50
CA PHE A 236 3.95 2.18 1.99
C PHE A 236 5.08 2.73 1.13
N ALA A 237 6.17 3.17 1.77
CA ALA A 237 7.37 3.59 1.05
C ALA A 237 8.02 2.40 0.33
N GLU A 238 8.71 2.65 -0.79
CA GLU A 238 9.49 1.63 -1.48
C GLU A 238 10.49 0.96 -0.52
N GLY A 239 10.76 -0.32 -0.72
CA GLY A 239 11.66 -1.10 0.15
C GLY A 239 11.05 -1.53 1.50
N CYS A 240 9.78 -1.25 1.77
CA CYS A 240 9.07 -1.75 2.95
C CYS A 240 8.59 -3.20 2.74
N GLU A 241 9.51 -4.14 2.54
CA GLU A 241 9.21 -5.54 2.18
C GLU A 241 8.37 -6.29 3.22
N ASN A 242 8.49 -6.00 4.51
CA ASN A 242 7.67 -6.61 5.56
C ASN A 242 6.19 -6.16 5.53
N THR A 243 5.91 -5.19 4.70
CA THR A 243 4.58 -4.67 4.41
C THR A 243 4.33 -4.71 2.91
N ALA A 244 4.97 -5.68 2.22
CA ALA A 244 4.86 -5.81 0.78
C ALA A 244 3.41 -5.68 0.36
N SER A 245 3.10 -4.55 -0.20
CA SER A 245 1.86 -4.36 -0.92
C SER A 245 1.85 -5.34 -2.09
N SER A 246 0.67 -5.68 -2.56
CA SER A 246 0.54 -6.37 -3.82
C SER A 246 1.32 -5.64 -4.92
N GLN A 247 1.71 -6.34 -5.96
CA GLN A 247 2.29 -5.73 -7.17
C GLN A 247 1.31 -4.73 -7.82
N PHE A 248 0.00 -4.95 -7.63
CA PHE A 248 -1.08 -4.10 -8.13
C PHE A 248 -1.94 -3.57 -6.96
N PRO A 249 -1.41 -2.64 -6.14
CA PRO A 249 -2.08 -2.16 -4.94
C PRO A 249 -3.24 -1.22 -5.29
N LEU A 250 -4.26 -1.20 -4.43
CA LEU A 250 -5.35 -0.24 -4.54
C LEU A 250 -4.85 1.21 -4.36
N VAL A 251 -4.04 1.45 -3.33
CA VAL A 251 -3.42 2.76 -3.11
C VAL A 251 -2.25 2.92 -4.07
N GLY A 252 -2.42 3.77 -5.06
CA GLY A 252 -1.48 3.93 -6.17
C GLY A 252 -2.01 3.42 -7.51
N SER A 253 -3.19 2.76 -7.53
CA SER A 253 -3.88 2.46 -8.78
C SER A 253 -4.25 3.74 -9.54
N GLU A 254 -4.31 3.64 -10.86
CA GLU A 254 -4.69 4.77 -11.70
C GLU A 254 -6.18 5.10 -11.54
N GLN A 255 -6.50 6.29 -11.07
CA GLN A 255 -7.85 6.81 -11.14
C GLN A 255 -8.08 7.49 -12.49
N ILE A 256 -8.69 6.76 -13.44
CA ILE A 256 -8.91 7.22 -14.82
C ILE A 256 -9.91 8.38 -14.86
N GLN A 257 -10.96 8.34 -14.03
CA GLN A 257 -11.97 9.41 -13.95
C GLN A 257 -12.67 9.44 -12.59
N GLY A 258 -13.48 10.47 -12.39
CA GLY A 258 -14.37 10.62 -11.24
C GLY A 258 -13.88 11.64 -10.22
N LYS A 259 -14.68 11.81 -9.18
CA LYS A 259 -14.29 12.63 -8.01
C LYS A 259 -13.16 11.93 -7.24
N PRO A 260 -12.35 12.68 -6.48
CA PRO A 260 -11.39 12.06 -5.55
C PRO A 260 -12.07 11.00 -4.68
N LEU A 261 -11.33 9.94 -4.36
CA LEU A 261 -11.82 8.89 -3.46
C LEU A 261 -12.01 9.45 -2.05
N SER A 262 -13.09 9.03 -1.39
CA SER A 262 -13.28 9.29 0.03
C SER A 262 -12.66 8.17 0.87
N TYR A 263 -12.53 8.40 2.17
CA TYR A 263 -12.10 7.39 3.13
C TYR A 263 -12.94 6.09 3.01
N ASN A 264 -14.26 6.21 2.96
CA ASN A 264 -15.15 5.06 2.80
C ASN A 264 -15.02 4.39 1.43
N ASN A 265 -14.71 5.15 0.36
CA ASN A 265 -14.44 4.54 -0.94
C ASN A 265 -13.18 3.67 -0.91
N TYR A 266 -12.12 4.10 -0.21
CA TYR A 266 -10.92 3.26 -0.04
C TYR A 266 -11.22 1.98 0.73
N LEU A 267 -11.95 2.07 1.86
CA LEU A 267 -12.30 0.88 2.64
C LEU A 267 -13.15 -0.13 1.86
N ASP A 268 -14.16 0.37 1.16
CA ASP A 268 -15.07 -0.51 0.40
C ASP A 268 -14.38 -1.07 -0.86
N ALA A 269 -13.56 -0.26 -1.55
CA ALA A 269 -12.81 -0.70 -2.72
C ALA A 269 -11.73 -1.73 -2.35
N ASP A 270 -11.04 -1.55 -1.22
CA ASP A 270 -10.08 -2.52 -0.71
C ASP A 270 -10.75 -3.86 -0.40
N ALA A 271 -11.88 -3.83 0.31
CA ALA A 271 -12.64 -5.05 0.60
C ALA A 271 -13.13 -5.75 -0.68
N ALA A 272 -13.59 -4.98 -1.68
CA ALA A 272 -14.06 -5.51 -2.95
C ALA A 272 -12.92 -6.12 -3.78
N TRP A 273 -11.80 -5.41 -3.85
CA TRP A 273 -10.62 -5.83 -4.59
C TRP A 273 -9.99 -7.08 -3.97
N ASN A 274 -9.89 -7.14 -2.64
CA ASN A 274 -9.39 -8.31 -1.94
C ASN A 274 -10.27 -9.55 -2.17
N LEU A 275 -11.60 -9.39 -2.18
CA LEU A 275 -12.49 -10.52 -2.41
C LEU A 275 -12.46 -11.03 -3.86
N VAL A 276 -12.50 -10.12 -4.85
CA VAL A 276 -12.56 -10.56 -6.26
C VAL A 276 -11.30 -11.29 -6.71
N ARG A 277 -10.16 -11.03 -6.06
CA ARG A 277 -8.86 -11.69 -6.34
C ARG A 277 -8.79 -13.13 -5.87
N GLU A 278 -9.69 -13.59 -5.02
CA GLU A 278 -9.77 -15.00 -4.57
C GLU A 278 -10.19 -15.96 -5.70
N PHE A 279 -10.63 -15.42 -6.86
CA PHE A 279 -11.18 -16.22 -7.95
C PHE A 279 -10.29 -16.23 -9.18
N ASP A 280 -10.03 -17.44 -9.71
CA ASP A 280 -9.33 -17.65 -10.98
C ASP A 280 -10.26 -17.52 -12.18
N GLU A 281 -11.55 -17.84 -12.03
CA GLU A 281 -12.57 -17.66 -13.06
C GLU A 281 -12.98 -16.18 -13.21
N PRO A 282 -13.60 -15.77 -14.33
CA PRO A 282 -14.17 -14.43 -14.42
C PRO A 282 -15.17 -14.18 -13.28
N ALA A 283 -14.84 -13.24 -12.41
CA ALA A 283 -15.57 -12.95 -11.18
C ALA A 283 -15.92 -11.47 -11.07
N CYS A 284 -17.11 -11.21 -10.58
CA CYS A 284 -17.57 -9.88 -10.19
C CYS A 284 -18.10 -9.91 -8.75
N VAL A 285 -17.72 -8.92 -7.98
CA VAL A 285 -18.26 -8.69 -6.65
C VAL A 285 -18.78 -7.27 -6.54
N ILE A 286 -19.89 -7.10 -5.84
CA ILE A 286 -20.50 -5.80 -5.54
C ILE A 286 -20.56 -5.67 -4.03
N LEU A 287 -19.87 -4.67 -3.50
CA LEU A 287 -19.77 -4.44 -2.06
C LEU A 287 -20.45 -3.15 -1.64
N LYS A 288 -20.95 -3.18 -0.42
CA LYS A 288 -21.42 -1.99 0.30
C LYS A 288 -21.12 -2.13 1.78
N HIS A 289 -20.49 -1.10 2.35
CA HIS A 289 -20.05 -1.11 3.77
C HIS A 289 -19.19 -2.34 4.10
N GLN A 290 -18.21 -2.62 3.21
CA GLN A 290 -17.26 -3.71 3.32
C GLN A 290 -17.87 -5.14 3.35
N ASN A 291 -19.13 -5.30 2.98
CA ASN A 291 -19.78 -6.60 2.84
C ASN A 291 -20.25 -6.83 1.39
N PRO A 292 -20.07 -8.05 0.85
CA PRO A 292 -20.52 -8.37 -0.51
C PRO A 292 -22.03 -8.52 -0.55
N CYS A 293 -22.74 -7.57 -1.15
CA CYS A 293 -24.18 -7.71 -1.43
C CYS A 293 -24.45 -8.53 -2.70
N GLY A 294 -23.44 -8.70 -3.55
CA GLY A 294 -23.48 -9.58 -4.71
C GLY A 294 -22.10 -10.10 -5.03
N SER A 295 -22.00 -11.38 -5.37
CA SER A 295 -20.78 -12.03 -5.82
C SER A 295 -21.12 -13.21 -6.72
N ALA A 296 -20.45 -13.29 -7.87
CA ALA A 296 -20.64 -14.38 -8.79
C ALA A 296 -19.40 -14.63 -9.66
N VAL A 297 -19.28 -15.88 -10.11
CA VAL A 297 -18.40 -16.28 -11.21
C VAL A 297 -19.23 -16.79 -12.38
N ALA A 298 -18.75 -16.58 -13.60
CA ALA A 298 -19.43 -17.00 -14.81
C ALA A 298 -18.42 -17.27 -15.94
N GLU A 299 -18.94 -17.61 -17.13
CA GLU A 299 -18.15 -17.84 -18.34
C GLU A 299 -17.42 -16.59 -18.84
N ASP A 300 -17.97 -15.42 -18.60
CA ASP A 300 -17.35 -14.13 -18.89
C ASP A 300 -17.68 -13.09 -17.82
N ILE A 301 -17.02 -11.93 -17.87
CA ILE A 301 -17.12 -10.91 -16.84
C ILE A 301 -18.47 -10.18 -16.86
N THR A 302 -19.13 -10.07 -18.00
CA THR A 302 -20.46 -9.45 -18.13
C THR A 302 -21.52 -10.34 -17.48
N ALA A 303 -21.50 -11.64 -17.76
CA ALA A 303 -22.37 -12.62 -17.12
C ALA A 303 -22.11 -12.70 -15.61
N ALA A 304 -20.84 -12.62 -15.17
CA ALA A 304 -20.49 -12.57 -13.75
C ALA A 304 -21.09 -11.33 -13.07
N TYR A 305 -21.01 -10.17 -13.71
CA TYR A 305 -21.62 -8.94 -13.20
C TYR A 305 -23.16 -9.05 -13.10
N ASP A 306 -23.84 -9.54 -14.13
CA ASP A 306 -25.30 -9.66 -14.13
C ASP A 306 -25.78 -10.56 -12.99
N ARG A 307 -25.09 -11.67 -12.78
CA ARG A 307 -25.40 -12.60 -11.69
C ARG A 307 -25.09 -12.02 -10.31
N ALA A 308 -23.97 -11.30 -10.17
CA ALA A 308 -23.64 -10.59 -8.92
C ALA A 308 -24.67 -9.50 -8.61
N PHE A 309 -25.09 -8.73 -9.62
CA PHE A 309 -26.11 -7.70 -9.43
C PHE A 309 -27.48 -8.30 -9.06
N ALA A 310 -27.86 -9.42 -9.68
CA ALA A 310 -29.11 -10.10 -9.38
C ALA A 310 -29.19 -10.62 -7.93
N CYS A 311 -28.06 -10.85 -7.24
CA CYS A 311 -28.06 -11.31 -5.85
C CYS A 311 -28.83 -10.36 -4.93
N ASP A 312 -28.55 -9.05 -4.99
CA ASP A 312 -29.24 -8.02 -4.19
C ASP A 312 -29.19 -6.65 -4.91
N PRO A 313 -30.06 -6.41 -5.90
CA PRO A 313 -30.09 -5.14 -6.64
C PRO A 313 -30.38 -3.93 -5.75
N LYS A 314 -31.08 -4.13 -4.64
CA LYS A 314 -31.42 -3.06 -3.70
C LYS A 314 -30.18 -2.55 -2.94
N SER A 315 -29.36 -3.47 -2.45
CA SER A 315 -28.13 -3.11 -1.75
C SER A 315 -27.02 -2.67 -2.72
N ALA A 316 -27.00 -3.20 -3.95
CA ALA A 316 -26.05 -2.81 -4.99
C ALA A 316 -26.14 -1.33 -5.41
N PHE A 317 -27.27 -0.67 -5.12
CA PHE A 317 -27.42 0.77 -5.36
C PHE A 317 -26.48 1.59 -4.45
N GLY A 318 -25.55 2.31 -5.05
CA GLY A 318 -24.49 3.04 -4.35
C GLY A 318 -23.33 2.16 -3.86
N GLY A 319 -23.23 0.96 -4.39
CA GLY A 319 -22.14 0.02 -4.10
C GLY A 319 -20.89 0.24 -4.95
N ILE A 320 -19.89 -0.55 -4.65
CA ILE A 320 -18.61 -0.64 -5.35
C ILE A 320 -18.58 -1.94 -6.14
N ILE A 321 -18.22 -1.86 -7.42
CA ILE A 321 -18.05 -3.01 -8.30
C ILE A 321 -16.57 -3.33 -8.42
N ALA A 322 -16.17 -4.59 -8.20
CA ALA A 322 -14.84 -5.07 -8.53
C ALA A 322 -14.93 -6.26 -9.50
N CYS A 323 -14.06 -6.21 -10.52
CA CYS A 323 -13.94 -7.24 -11.55
C CYS A 323 -12.48 -7.72 -11.62
N ASN A 324 -12.25 -9.02 -11.77
CA ASN A 324 -10.90 -9.58 -11.91
C ASN A 324 -10.45 -9.76 -13.37
N ARG A 325 -11.19 -9.22 -14.31
CA ARG A 325 -10.89 -9.19 -15.76
C ARG A 325 -11.11 -7.79 -16.32
N GLU A 326 -10.60 -7.56 -17.55
CA GLU A 326 -10.90 -6.36 -18.32
C GLU A 326 -12.40 -6.15 -18.44
N VAL A 327 -12.86 -4.92 -18.20
CA VAL A 327 -14.27 -4.55 -18.26
C VAL A 327 -14.61 -4.10 -19.67
N PRO A 328 -15.50 -4.83 -20.40
CA PRO A 328 -15.93 -4.50 -21.75
C PRO A 328 -17.10 -3.49 -21.74
N TYR A 329 -17.40 -2.94 -22.93
CA TYR A 329 -18.51 -2.02 -23.15
C TYR A 329 -19.86 -2.61 -22.72
N GLU A 330 -20.09 -3.87 -23.01
CA GLU A 330 -21.34 -4.58 -22.73
C GLU A 330 -21.68 -4.56 -21.24
N LEU A 331 -20.71 -4.83 -20.40
CA LEU A 331 -20.91 -4.76 -18.94
C LEU A 331 -21.30 -3.34 -18.50
N VAL A 332 -20.63 -2.32 -19.05
CA VAL A 332 -20.90 -0.92 -18.68
C VAL A 332 -22.33 -0.51 -19.06
N GLU A 333 -22.88 -0.99 -20.16
CA GLU A 333 -24.26 -0.71 -20.58
C GLU A 333 -25.30 -1.18 -19.53
N HIS A 334 -25.02 -2.26 -18.81
CA HIS A 334 -25.95 -2.80 -17.80
C HIS A 334 -26.14 -1.86 -16.60
N PHE A 335 -25.12 -1.08 -16.22
CA PHE A 335 -25.26 -0.06 -15.18
C PHE A 335 -25.23 1.38 -15.71
N ALA A 336 -25.34 1.56 -17.02
CA ALA A 336 -25.26 2.89 -17.65
C ALA A 336 -26.39 3.82 -17.23
N ASP A 337 -27.58 3.28 -16.96
CA ASP A 337 -28.72 4.06 -16.44
C ASP A 337 -28.61 4.26 -14.92
N GLN A 338 -28.27 5.49 -14.51
CA GLN A 338 -28.14 5.85 -13.08
C GLN A 338 -29.43 5.71 -12.28
N ASN A 339 -30.60 5.75 -12.94
CA ASN A 339 -31.87 5.55 -12.24
C ASN A 339 -32.10 4.07 -11.91
N LYS A 340 -31.46 3.17 -12.65
CA LYS A 340 -31.50 1.73 -12.38
C LYS A 340 -30.41 1.32 -11.40
N GLN A 341 -29.18 1.83 -11.59
CA GLN A 341 -28.07 1.52 -10.71
C GLN A 341 -27.15 2.72 -10.56
N PHE A 342 -27.08 3.26 -9.35
CA PHE A 342 -26.03 4.19 -8.96
C PHE A 342 -24.79 3.42 -8.51
N VAL A 343 -23.63 3.68 -9.11
CA VAL A 343 -22.33 3.06 -8.80
C VAL A 343 -21.39 4.16 -8.34
N GLU A 344 -20.79 3.98 -7.18
CA GLU A 344 -19.81 4.94 -6.60
C GLU A 344 -18.42 4.75 -7.20
N VAL A 345 -17.95 3.50 -7.25
CA VAL A 345 -16.62 3.12 -7.73
C VAL A 345 -16.72 1.84 -8.55
N ILE A 346 -15.94 1.75 -9.61
CA ILE A 346 -15.63 0.49 -10.28
C ILE A 346 -14.12 0.31 -10.31
N ILE A 347 -13.66 -0.91 -9.97
CA ILE A 347 -12.24 -1.29 -9.95
C ILE A 347 -12.04 -2.57 -10.77
N ALA A 348 -11.03 -2.55 -11.64
CA ALA A 348 -10.66 -3.67 -12.50
C ALA A 348 -9.18 -3.58 -12.91
N PRO A 349 -8.59 -4.65 -13.48
CA PRO A 349 -7.25 -4.60 -14.06
C PRO A 349 -7.13 -3.59 -15.20
N SER A 350 -8.14 -3.58 -16.10
CA SER A 350 -8.20 -2.69 -17.27
C SER A 350 -9.63 -2.55 -17.77
N TYR A 351 -9.82 -1.68 -18.76
CA TYR A 351 -11.08 -1.36 -19.39
C TYR A 351 -10.89 -1.23 -20.89
N THR A 352 -11.86 -1.66 -21.71
CA THR A 352 -11.81 -1.37 -23.15
C THR A 352 -12.01 0.11 -23.41
N ALA A 353 -11.53 0.62 -24.56
CA ALA A 353 -11.65 2.04 -24.92
C ALA A 353 -13.13 2.47 -24.98
N GLU A 354 -13.98 1.62 -25.54
CA GLU A 354 -15.42 1.85 -25.66
C GLU A 354 -16.12 1.88 -24.28
N ALA A 355 -15.66 1.04 -23.33
CA ALA A 355 -16.13 1.07 -21.95
C ALA A 355 -15.79 2.41 -21.27
N LEU A 356 -14.57 2.90 -21.46
CA LEU A 356 -14.13 4.20 -20.92
C LEU A 356 -14.92 5.35 -21.53
N GLU A 357 -15.10 5.39 -22.85
CA GLU A 357 -15.93 6.39 -23.53
C GLU A 357 -17.38 6.40 -23.01
N ARG A 358 -17.90 5.21 -22.71
CA ARG A 358 -19.26 5.09 -22.17
C ARG A 358 -19.35 5.61 -20.73
N MET A 359 -18.38 5.26 -19.89
CA MET A 359 -18.30 5.72 -18.50
C MET A 359 -18.01 7.21 -18.39
N ALA A 360 -17.34 7.83 -19.36
CA ALA A 360 -17.08 9.28 -19.40
C ALA A 360 -18.37 10.12 -19.36
N LYS A 361 -19.52 9.55 -19.78
CA LYS A 361 -20.84 10.20 -19.66
C LYS A 361 -21.34 10.28 -18.20
N ARG A 362 -20.62 9.65 -17.25
CA ARG A 362 -20.90 9.65 -15.81
C ARG A 362 -19.72 10.26 -15.04
N PRO A 363 -19.51 11.58 -15.09
CA PRO A 363 -18.29 12.23 -14.62
C PRO A 363 -18.02 12.07 -13.11
N ASN A 364 -19.01 11.66 -12.34
CA ASN A 364 -18.85 11.41 -10.89
C ASN A 364 -18.47 9.96 -10.55
N LEU A 365 -18.63 9.01 -11.49
CA LEU A 365 -18.22 7.62 -11.32
C LEU A 365 -16.70 7.54 -11.21
N ARG A 366 -16.20 6.95 -10.16
CA ARG A 366 -14.77 6.70 -9.98
C ARG A 366 -14.39 5.41 -10.66
N VAL A 367 -13.43 5.49 -11.57
CA VAL A 367 -12.94 4.34 -12.34
C VAL A 367 -11.48 4.13 -11.99
N LEU A 368 -11.17 2.97 -11.41
CA LEU A 368 -9.82 2.61 -10.96
C LEU A 368 -9.27 1.47 -11.80
N ALA A 369 -8.09 1.66 -12.39
CA ALA A 369 -7.34 0.62 -13.06
C ALA A 369 -6.14 0.20 -12.22
N THR A 370 -6.07 -1.07 -11.86
CA THR A 370 -4.95 -1.62 -11.07
C THR A 370 -3.77 -2.03 -11.92
N GLY A 371 -3.97 -2.25 -13.22
CA GLY A 371 -2.94 -2.72 -14.16
C GLY A 371 -2.71 -4.23 -14.15
N GLY A 372 -3.28 -4.96 -13.20
CA GLY A 372 -3.19 -6.41 -13.08
C GLY A 372 -3.90 -6.94 -11.84
N VAL A 373 -3.77 -8.23 -11.64
CA VAL A 373 -4.36 -8.95 -10.48
C VAL A 373 -3.26 -9.79 -9.84
N ASP A 374 -3.10 -9.66 -8.52
CA ASP A 374 -2.21 -10.50 -7.71
C ASP A 374 -2.77 -10.65 -6.29
N HIS A 375 -2.11 -11.42 -5.47
CA HIS A 375 -2.46 -11.53 -4.05
C HIS A 375 -2.04 -10.26 -3.30
N GLY A 376 -2.88 -9.81 -2.36
CA GLY A 376 -2.76 -8.54 -1.65
C GLY A 376 -1.59 -8.44 -0.67
N ALA A 377 -1.66 -7.47 0.24
CA ALA A 377 -0.68 -7.22 1.28
C ALA A 377 -0.41 -8.45 2.15
N GLN A 378 0.83 -8.61 2.63
CA GLN A 378 1.20 -9.74 3.50
C GLN A 378 0.93 -9.47 4.98
N VAL A 379 0.77 -8.20 5.37
CA VAL A 379 0.59 -7.78 6.76
C VAL A 379 -0.57 -6.81 6.89
N GLU A 380 -1.44 -7.07 7.84
CA GLU A 380 -2.52 -6.18 8.26
C GLU A 380 -2.13 -5.42 9.53
N LEU A 381 -2.37 -4.11 9.53
CA LEU A 381 -2.09 -3.20 10.64
C LEU A 381 -3.40 -2.61 11.17
N ARG A 382 -3.68 -2.80 12.44
CA ARG A 382 -4.88 -2.26 13.08
C ARG A 382 -4.55 -1.48 14.33
N SER A 383 -4.88 -0.19 14.33
CA SER A 383 -4.71 0.65 15.52
C SER A 383 -5.67 0.22 16.64
N VAL A 384 -5.15 0.16 17.85
CA VAL A 384 -5.91 -0.01 19.08
C VAL A 384 -5.46 1.05 20.08
N ASP A 385 -6.23 1.27 21.14
CA ASP A 385 -5.86 2.25 22.15
C ASP A 385 -4.48 1.93 22.76
N GLY A 386 -3.55 2.87 22.62
CA GLY A 386 -2.19 2.74 23.11
C GLY A 386 -1.23 1.88 22.26
N GLY A 387 -1.68 1.35 21.10
CA GLY A 387 -0.83 0.48 20.29
C GLY A 387 -1.37 0.11 18.93
N MET A 388 -0.79 -0.96 18.38
CA MET A 388 -1.14 -1.51 17.08
C MET A 388 -1.12 -3.05 17.13
N LEU A 389 -2.13 -3.66 16.57
CA LEU A 389 -2.12 -5.09 16.26
C LEU A 389 -1.52 -5.27 14.87
N VAL A 390 -0.64 -6.24 14.76
CA VAL A 390 0.03 -6.62 13.51
C VAL A 390 -0.21 -8.10 13.30
N GLN A 391 -0.73 -8.48 12.15
CA GLN A 391 -0.94 -9.88 11.79
C GLN A 391 -0.66 -10.09 10.30
N GLU A 392 -0.38 -11.32 9.94
CA GLU A 392 -0.38 -11.72 8.53
C GLU A 392 -1.79 -11.61 7.96
N VAL A 393 -1.89 -11.21 6.70
CA VAL A 393 -3.16 -11.25 5.96
C VAL A 393 -3.55 -12.71 5.79
N ASP A 394 -4.82 -13.01 5.94
CA ASP A 394 -5.35 -14.36 5.76
C ASP A 394 -5.32 -14.78 4.28
N HIS A 395 -4.17 -15.27 3.83
CA HIS A 395 -3.96 -15.82 2.49
C HIS A 395 -4.13 -17.34 2.43
N VAL A 396 -4.62 -17.94 3.52
CA VAL A 396 -4.80 -19.40 3.55
C VAL A 396 -5.78 -19.80 2.45
N THR A 397 -5.24 -20.55 1.48
CA THR A 397 -6.02 -21.27 0.49
C THR A 397 -5.92 -22.73 0.86
N GLU A 398 -7.01 -23.29 1.37
CA GLU A 398 -7.05 -24.67 1.77
C GLU A 398 -6.98 -25.57 0.54
N ASP A 399 -6.19 -26.62 0.64
CA ASP A 399 -6.20 -27.68 -0.37
C ASP A 399 -7.46 -28.55 -0.17
N PRO A 400 -8.41 -28.59 -1.12
CA PRO A 400 -9.60 -29.42 -1.02
C PRO A 400 -9.31 -30.89 -0.75
N ALA A 401 -8.10 -31.38 -1.08
CA ALA A 401 -7.65 -32.73 -0.75
C ALA A 401 -7.49 -32.97 0.76
N THR A 402 -7.38 -31.92 1.57
CA THR A 402 -7.28 -32.00 3.04
C THR A 402 -8.63 -31.97 3.73
N PHE A 403 -9.70 -31.68 3.01
CA PHE A 403 -11.04 -31.60 3.58
C PHE A 403 -11.52 -32.93 4.11
N THR A 404 -12.27 -32.89 5.19
CA THR A 404 -12.92 -34.06 5.76
C THR A 404 -14.42 -34.00 5.59
N PHE A 405 -15.03 -35.18 5.44
CA PHE A 405 -16.45 -35.34 5.13
C PHE A 405 -17.10 -36.15 6.25
N PRO A 406 -17.53 -35.54 7.36
CA PRO A 406 -17.95 -36.28 8.57
C PRO A 406 -19.33 -36.89 8.44
N THR A 407 -20.20 -36.44 7.53
CA THR A 407 -21.57 -36.89 7.35
C THR A 407 -21.68 -38.18 6.52
N ASP A 408 -22.80 -38.91 6.69
CA ASP A 408 -23.13 -40.12 5.93
C ASP A 408 -23.24 -39.81 4.43
N ARG A 409 -23.96 -38.75 4.07
CA ARG A 409 -24.02 -38.22 2.72
C ARG A 409 -22.77 -37.40 2.45
N LYS A 410 -22.14 -37.65 1.31
CA LYS A 410 -21.02 -36.83 0.82
C LYS A 410 -21.54 -35.84 -0.22
N PRO A 411 -20.91 -34.67 -0.38
CA PRO A 411 -21.27 -33.75 -1.45
C PRO A 411 -20.96 -34.39 -2.82
N THR A 412 -21.76 -34.08 -3.81
CA THR A 412 -21.44 -34.35 -5.22
C THR A 412 -20.36 -33.39 -5.69
N ASP A 413 -19.73 -33.66 -6.85
CA ASP A 413 -18.73 -32.75 -7.44
C ASP A 413 -19.30 -31.35 -7.71
N ALA A 414 -20.57 -31.26 -8.12
CA ALA A 414 -21.27 -29.99 -8.33
C ALA A 414 -21.48 -29.23 -7.00
N GLU A 415 -21.87 -29.93 -5.94
CA GLU A 415 -21.99 -29.33 -4.60
C GLU A 415 -20.64 -28.92 -4.04
N MET A 416 -19.56 -29.68 -4.29
CA MET A 416 -18.22 -29.27 -3.89
C MET A 416 -17.79 -27.97 -4.57
N ALA A 417 -17.95 -27.85 -5.88
CA ALA A 417 -17.64 -26.63 -6.61
C ALA A 417 -18.46 -25.42 -6.11
N GLU A 418 -19.69 -25.64 -5.71
CA GLU A 418 -20.55 -24.61 -5.11
C GLU A 418 -20.08 -24.23 -3.69
N LEU A 419 -19.71 -25.23 -2.87
CA LEU A 419 -19.18 -25.01 -1.52
C LEU A 419 -17.85 -24.27 -1.52
N GLU A 420 -16.94 -24.59 -2.44
CA GLU A 420 -15.68 -23.89 -2.62
C GLU A 420 -15.89 -22.42 -3.01
N PHE A 421 -16.82 -22.14 -3.92
CA PHE A 421 -17.24 -20.78 -4.24
C PHE A 421 -17.78 -20.06 -2.99
N ALA A 422 -18.74 -20.70 -2.30
CA ALA A 422 -19.36 -20.13 -1.12
C ALA A 422 -18.32 -19.84 0.00
N TRP A 423 -17.33 -20.72 0.16
CA TRP A 423 -16.25 -20.60 1.13
C TRP A 423 -15.40 -19.36 0.88
N LYS A 424 -14.94 -19.17 -0.37
CA LYS A 424 -14.16 -17.99 -0.79
C LYS A 424 -14.95 -16.70 -0.57
N VAL A 425 -16.24 -16.65 -0.90
CA VAL A 425 -17.07 -15.46 -0.67
C VAL A 425 -17.27 -15.22 0.83
N CYS A 426 -17.52 -16.27 1.62
CA CYS A 426 -17.75 -16.16 3.06
C CYS A 426 -16.56 -15.56 3.81
N LYS A 427 -15.32 -15.86 3.39
CA LYS A 427 -14.07 -15.24 3.87
C LYS A 427 -14.10 -13.71 3.76
N GLY A 428 -14.78 -13.15 2.75
CA GLY A 428 -14.94 -11.71 2.56
C GLY A 428 -16.06 -11.06 3.39
N VAL A 429 -16.86 -11.84 4.13
CA VAL A 429 -18.01 -11.36 4.92
C VAL A 429 -17.61 -11.12 6.37
N LYS A 430 -18.12 -10.05 6.98
CA LYS A 430 -17.85 -9.75 8.40
C LYS A 430 -18.49 -10.76 9.34
N SER A 431 -17.73 -11.23 10.32
CA SER A 431 -18.13 -12.22 11.33
C SER A 431 -19.21 -11.70 12.31
N ASN A 432 -20.10 -12.56 12.84
CA ASN A 432 -20.33 -13.93 12.38
C ASN A 432 -20.91 -13.89 10.98
N ALA A 433 -20.39 -14.74 10.09
CA ALA A 433 -20.75 -14.75 8.68
C ALA A 433 -21.36 -16.09 8.26
N ILE A 434 -22.49 -16.02 7.56
CA ILE A 434 -23.09 -17.12 6.83
C ILE A 434 -23.35 -16.66 5.40
N LEU A 435 -22.95 -17.46 4.43
CA LEU A 435 -23.26 -17.26 3.03
C LEU A 435 -24.06 -18.44 2.49
N VAL A 436 -25.15 -18.15 1.82
CA VAL A 436 -25.93 -19.11 1.03
C VAL A 436 -25.71 -18.84 -0.44
N SER A 437 -25.38 -19.88 -1.21
CA SER A 437 -25.11 -19.76 -2.65
C SER A 437 -25.89 -20.76 -3.48
N LYS A 438 -26.08 -20.43 -4.76
CA LYS A 438 -26.66 -21.30 -5.78
C LYS A 438 -26.13 -20.94 -7.16
N GLY A 439 -25.60 -21.93 -7.84
CA GLY A 439 -25.05 -21.77 -9.19
C GLY A 439 -23.85 -20.83 -9.23
N LYS A 440 -22.97 -20.86 -8.24
CA LYS A 440 -21.82 -19.96 -8.08
C LYS A 440 -22.20 -18.46 -8.05
N ALA A 441 -23.31 -18.16 -7.35
CA ALA A 441 -23.73 -16.82 -6.99
C ALA A 441 -24.08 -16.76 -5.50
N GLY A 442 -23.60 -15.75 -4.77
CA GLY A 442 -23.86 -15.54 -3.34
C GLY A 442 -25.23 -14.90 -3.14
N ILE A 443 -26.29 -15.71 -3.13
CA ILE A 443 -27.68 -15.26 -3.17
C ILE A 443 -28.25 -14.87 -1.80
N GLY A 444 -27.59 -15.23 -0.71
CA GLY A 444 -28.02 -14.88 0.63
C GLY A 444 -26.82 -14.70 1.56
N MET A 445 -26.75 -13.58 2.26
CA MET A 445 -25.65 -13.24 3.16
C MET A 445 -26.19 -12.77 4.49
N GLY A 446 -25.68 -13.33 5.58
CA GLY A 446 -25.93 -12.91 6.96
C GLY A 446 -24.64 -12.45 7.61
N PRO A 447 -24.27 -11.13 7.50
CA PRO A 447 -23.02 -10.60 7.98
C PRO A 447 -23.13 -10.04 9.39
N GLY A 448 -22.03 -10.11 10.17
CA GLY A 448 -21.81 -9.28 11.35
C GLY A 448 -22.80 -9.46 12.50
N GLN A 449 -23.42 -10.63 12.61
CA GLN A 449 -24.37 -10.87 13.70
C GLN A 449 -23.67 -11.33 15.00
N PRO A 450 -24.14 -10.88 16.18
CA PRO A 450 -23.60 -11.31 17.46
C PRO A 450 -23.70 -12.81 17.70
N ASN A 451 -24.70 -13.47 17.13
CA ASN A 451 -24.84 -14.93 17.15
C ASN A 451 -24.97 -15.48 15.74
N ARG A 452 -24.54 -16.73 15.56
CA ARG A 452 -24.45 -17.37 14.24
C ARG A 452 -25.79 -17.82 13.69
N VAL A 453 -26.75 -18.14 14.55
CA VAL A 453 -28.12 -18.54 14.15
C VAL A 453 -28.83 -17.38 13.47
N ASP A 454 -28.69 -16.15 13.96
CA ASP A 454 -29.28 -14.97 13.32
C ASP A 454 -28.62 -14.71 11.96
N SER A 455 -27.30 -14.97 11.83
CA SER A 455 -26.64 -14.92 10.53
C SER A 455 -27.21 -15.95 9.54
N ALA A 456 -27.44 -17.18 10.03
CA ALA A 456 -28.01 -18.25 9.21
C ALA A 456 -29.43 -17.89 8.75
N LEU A 457 -30.28 -17.44 9.65
CA LEU A 457 -31.64 -17.03 9.34
C LEU A 457 -31.68 -15.90 8.31
N LEU A 458 -30.90 -14.84 8.55
CA LEU A 458 -30.81 -13.69 7.64
C LEU A 458 -30.31 -14.09 6.23
N ALA A 459 -29.32 -14.99 6.16
CA ALA A 459 -28.81 -15.48 4.88
C ALA A 459 -29.87 -16.29 4.14
N CYS A 460 -30.61 -17.15 4.83
CA CYS A 460 -31.68 -17.93 4.26
C CYS A 460 -32.84 -17.07 3.75
N GLU A 461 -33.32 -16.12 4.55
CA GLU A 461 -34.38 -15.18 4.13
C GLU A 461 -34.01 -14.43 2.84
N ARG A 462 -32.78 -13.95 2.75
CA ARG A 462 -32.28 -13.27 1.54
C ARG A 462 -32.18 -14.20 0.33
N ALA A 463 -31.77 -15.45 0.55
CA ALA A 463 -31.74 -16.44 -0.53
C ALA A 463 -33.16 -16.79 -1.04
N GLU A 464 -34.14 -16.85 -0.16
CA GLU A 464 -35.52 -17.03 -0.55
C GLU A 464 -36.09 -15.83 -1.30
N ASP A 465 -35.81 -14.61 -0.83
CA ASP A 465 -36.17 -13.36 -1.53
C ASP A 465 -35.57 -13.31 -2.93
N PHE A 466 -34.31 -13.75 -3.09
CA PHE A 466 -33.67 -13.89 -4.40
C PHE A 466 -34.47 -14.85 -5.29
N CYS A 467 -34.79 -16.05 -4.79
CA CYS A 467 -35.51 -17.06 -5.56
C CYS A 467 -36.89 -16.55 -6.01
N GLU A 468 -37.61 -15.85 -5.13
CA GLU A 468 -38.91 -15.26 -5.47
C GLU A 468 -38.79 -14.19 -6.55
N ARG A 469 -37.79 -13.32 -6.44
CA ARG A 469 -37.58 -12.23 -7.39
C ARG A 469 -37.14 -12.71 -8.76
N GLU A 470 -36.23 -13.68 -8.82
CA GLU A 470 -35.66 -14.19 -10.08
C GLU A 470 -36.44 -15.38 -10.66
N GLY A 471 -37.50 -15.85 -9.97
CA GLY A 471 -38.28 -17.01 -10.43
C GLY A 471 -37.51 -18.34 -10.40
N VAL A 472 -36.53 -18.44 -9.48
CA VAL A 472 -35.70 -19.62 -9.32
C VAL A 472 -36.31 -20.54 -8.27
N GLU A 473 -36.23 -21.87 -8.48
CA GLU A 473 -36.70 -22.86 -7.50
C GLU A 473 -35.98 -22.73 -6.16
N LYS A 474 -36.75 -22.69 -5.06
CA LYS A 474 -36.21 -22.65 -3.70
C LYS A 474 -35.58 -24.01 -3.32
N GLY A 475 -34.49 -23.96 -2.58
CA GLY A 475 -33.76 -25.15 -2.12
C GLY A 475 -32.60 -25.58 -3.02
N GLY A 476 -31.92 -26.64 -2.62
CA GLY A 476 -30.68 -27.07 -3.25
C GLY A 476 -29.54 -26.09 -3.05
N PHE A 477 -29.55 -25.38 -1.90
CA PHE A 477 -28.56 -24.36 -1.57
C PHE A 477 -27.30 -24.96 -0.97
N ALA A 478 -26.15 -24.36 -1.27
CA ALA A 478 -24.93 -24.55 -0.51
C ALA A 478 -24.77 -23.44 0.53
N CYS A 479 -24.21 -23.76 1.67
CA CYS A 479 -23.98 -22.82 2.76
C CYS A 479 -22.53 -22.86 3.22
N ALA A 480 -21.91 -21.69 3.41
CA ALA A 480 -20.60 -21.54 4.05
C ALA A 480 -20.73 -20.76 5.37
N SER A 481 -19.95 -21.17 6.35
CA SER A 481 -19.83 -20.49 7.64
C SER A 481 -18.37 -20.19 7.95
N ASP A 482 -18.04 -18.95 8.27
CA ASP A 482 -16.67 -18.46 8.56
C ASP A 482 -16.00 -19.15 9.76
N ALA A 483 -16.80 -19.78 10.63
CA ALA A 483 -16.34 -20.57 11.77
C ALA A 483 -17.26 -21.75 12.05
N PHE A 484 -16.88 -22.62 13.00
CA PHE A 484 -17.66 -23.80 13.37
C PHE A 484 -19.05 -23.46 13.94
N PHE A 485 -20.00 -24.35 13.76
CA PHE A 485 -21.29 -24.27 14.42
C PHE A 485 -21.16 -24.69 15.89
N PRO A 486 -21.56 -23.83 16.85
CA PRO A 486 -21.47 -24.19 18.27
C PRO A 486 -22.54 -25.20 18.72
N PHE A 487 -23.68 -25.24 17.99
CA PHE A 487 -24.84 -26.05 18.31
C PHE A 487 -25.55 -26.48 17.03
N ARG A 488 -26.39 -27.53 17.12
CA ARG A 488 -27.15 -28.07 16.00
C ARG A 488 -28.22 -27.13 15.42
N ASP A 489 -28.64 -26.11 16.18
CA ASP A 489 -29.69 -25.15 15.82
C ASP A 489 -29.41 -24.43 14.49
N ASN A 490 -28.14 -24.14 14.20
CA ASN A 490 -27.75 -23.59 12.89
C ASN A 490 -28.06 -24.56 11.74
N VAL A 491 -27.78 -25.85 11.94
CA VAL A 491 -28.08 -26.88 10.92
C VAL A 491 -29.58 -27.02 10.74
N ASP A 492 -30.35 -27.03 11.84
CA ASP A 492 -31.81 -27.17 11.80
C ASP A 492 -32.45 -25.98 11.05
N VAL A 493 -31.97 -24.73 11.27
CA VAL A 493 -32.42 -23.54 10.54
C VAL A 493 -32.09 -23.66 9.05
N LEU A 494 -30.85 -23.97 8.70
CA LEU A 494 -30.40 -24.11 7.32
C LEU A 494 -31.18 -25.19 6.57
N ALA A 495 -31.43 -26.34 7.23
CA ALA A 495 -32.23 -27.44 6.68
C ALA A 495 -33.68 -27.01 6.36
N ALA A 496 -34.31 -26.26 7.29
CA ALA A 496 -35.68 -25.79 7.13
C ALA A 496 -35.85 -24.85 5.90
N HIS A 497 -34.76 -24.17 5.50
CA HIS A 497 -34.72 -23.26 4.36
C HIS A 497 -34.13 -23.89 3.07
N GLY A 498 -33.91 -25.20 3.03
CA GLY A 498 -33.57 -25.92 1.80
C GLY A 498 -32.07 -25.96 1.48
N VAL A 499 -31.20 -25.74 2.47
CA VAL A 499 -29.76 -26.00 2.33
C VAL A 499 -29.52 -27.51 2.27
N THR A 500 -28.73 -27.96 1.31
CA THR A 500 -28.42 -29.39 1.07
C THR A 500 -26.96 -29.73 1.36
N CYS A 501 -26.07 -28.75 1.36
CA CYS A 501 -24.67 -28.97 1.68
C CYS A 501 -24.07 -27.77 2.45
N ILE A 502 -23.14 -28.04 3.35
CA ILE A 502 -22.52 -27.06 4.26
C ILE A 502 -21.01 -27.22 4.26
N ILE A 503 -20.28 -26.10 4.23
CA ILE A 503 -18.84 -26.05 4.47
C ILE A 503 -18.54 -25.15 5.66
N GLN A 504 -17.69 -25.64 6.56
CA GLN A 504 -17.26 -24.94 7.78
C GLN A 504 -15.93 -25.50 8.28
N PRO A 505 -15.21 -24.83 9.20
CA PRO A 505 -13.90 -25.32 9.65
C PRO A 505 -13.93 -26.59 10.50
N GLY A 506 -15.00 -26.89 11.22
CA GLY A 506 -14.99 -27.89 12.27
C GLY A 506 -14.23 -27.43 13.51
N GLY A 507 -14.02 -28.36 14.47
CA GLY A 507 -13.26 -28.11 15.70
C GLY A 507 -14.09 -27.65 16.89
N SER A 508 -15.42 -27.71 16.81
CA SER A 508 -16.32 -27.53 17.96
C SER A 508 -16.32 -28.77 18.86
N LYS A 509 -16.48 -28.55 20.17
CA LYS A 509 -16.73 -29.67 21.10
C LYS A 509 -18.06 -30.39 20.81
N ARG A 510 -18.92 -29.81 19.99
CA ARG A 510 -20.24 -30.34 19.64
C ARG A 510 -20.38 -30.60 18.12
N ASP A 511 -19.27 -30.82 17.43
CA ASP A 511 -19.31 -31.21 16.03
C ASP A 511 -20.19 -32.46 15.79
N ASP A 512 -20.12 -33.44 16.70
CA ASP A 512 -20.94 -34.65 16.62
C ASP A 512 -22.44 -34.35 16.60
N GLU A 513 -22.91 -33.35 17.38
CA GLU A 513 -24.32 -32.94 17.38
C GLU A 513 -24.72 -32.31 16.02
N CYS A 514 -23.81 -31.48 15.44
CA CYS A 514 -24.02 -30.84 14.13
C CYS A 514 -24.00 -31.86 13.00
N VAL A 515 -23.07 -32.82 13.05
CA VAL A 515 -22.98 -33.93 12.07
C VAL A 515 -24.23 -34.80 12.14
N GLN A 516 -24.68 -35.14 13.35
CA GLN A 516 -25.92 -35.90 13.55
C GLN A 516 -27.14 -35.17 12.96
N ALA A 517 -27.26 -33.85 13.24
CA ALA A 517 -28.33 -33.05 12.66
C ALA A 517 -28.27 -33.04 11.11
N CYS A 518 -27.09 -32.92 10.52
CA CYS A 518 -26.91 -33.01 9.07
C CYS A 518 -27.36 -34.37 8.53
N ASN A 519 -27.01 -35.49 9.22
CA ASN A 519 -27.44 -36.82 8.80
C ASN A 519 -28.96 -37.01 8.92
N GLU A 520 -29.60 -36.48 9.98
CA GLU A 520 -31.05 -36.47 10.15
C GLU A 520 -31.78 -35.73 9.01
N HIS A 521 -31.19 -34.63 8.51
CA HIS A 521 -31.74 -33.80 7.42
C HIS A 521 -31.23 -34.21 6.03
N GLY A 522 -30.33 -35.20 5.91
CA GLY A 522 -29.73 -35.60 4.64
C GLY A 522 -28.78 -34.56 4.02
N ILE A 523 -28.18 -33.68 4.83
CA ILE A 523 -27.24 -32.62 4.42
C ILE A 523 -25.81 -33.19 4.40
N ALA A 524 -25.06 -32.88 3.34
CA ALA A 524 -23.62 -33.14 3.31
C ALA A 524 -22.85 -32.04 4.04
N MET A 525 -21.90 -32.40 4.89
CA MET A 525 -21.04 -31.44 5.58
C MET A 525 -19.56 -31.66 5.26
N VAL A 526 -18.86 -30.55 5.07
CA VAL A 526 -17.42 -30.48 4.78
C VAL A 526 -16.74 -29.70 5.89
N PHE A 527 -15.64 -30.24 6.41
CA PHE A 527 -14.74 -29.53 7.34
C PHE A 527 -13.44 -29.15 6.63
N THR A 528 -13.10 -27.86 6.65
CA THR A 528 -11.88 -27.32 6.04
C THR A 528 -10.67 -27.35 6.96
N GLY A 529 -10.89 -27.36 8.30
CA GLY A 529 -9.83 -27.28 9.31
C GLY A 529 -9.31 -25.85 9.58
N ALA A 530 -9.66 -24.87 8.77
CA ALA A 530 -9.30 -23.47 8.95
C ALA A 530 -10.53 -22.57 9.03
N ARG A 531 -10.46 -21.51 9.85
CA ARG A 531 -11.53 -20.50 9.96
C ARG A 531 -11.09 -19.18 9.38
N HIS A 532 -12.03 -18.35 8.91
CA HIS A 532 -11.79 -17.06 8.29
C HIS A 532 -12.58 -15.94 8.97
N PHE A 533 -12.20 -15.59 10.21
CA PHE A 533 -12.81 -14.45 10.85
C PHE A 533 -12.37 -13.12 10.24
N ARG A 534 -13.34 -12.25 9.97
CA ARG A 534 -13.13 -10.88 9.54
C ARG A 534 -13.96 -9.91 10.37
N HIS A 535 -13.33 -9.00 11.10
CA HIS A 535 -13.99 -8.01 11.97
C HIS A 535 -13.90 -6.57 11.46
#